data_b03175711b2f653f47726096b7e24665
#
_entry.id   b03175711b2f653f47726096b7e24665
#
_cell.length_a   1.000
_cell.length_b   1.000
_cell.length_c   1.000
_cell.angle_alpha   90.00
_cell.angle_beta   90.00
_cell.angle_gamma   90.00
#
_symmetry.space_group_name_H-M   'P 1'
#
loop_
_entity.id
_entity.type
_entity.pdbx_description
1 polymer ?
#
loop_
_entity_poly.entity_id
_entity_poly.type
_entity_poly.pdbx_seq_one_letter_code
_entity_poly.pdbx_strand_id
1 'polypeptide(L)'
;VQFLGVLLLATITIGLPVYWLYEPERQANATEGFENRFASWGSQLFDVTANGGFNCAGCHGGMNATGGAAEYTVTDSKTGQVKAVSWKAPALNTVFYRFSEDEVRFILEYGRPFSPMSPWGVRGGGPMNDQQINNLIYYLKSIQVPRENCIVADADPLNCDGGHLPASVQDDIQAAAERSVDDGTYSSIGEALFNLELGSGAYSCARCHTPGWSWGEPGETGAGAFGWNLTGGATNSHFATEQEMIDFIKAGSVYGAKYGVQGQGSGRMPGFGSTLTDDQIREIVNYVRSEL
;
A
#
# COMPACT_ATOMS: atom_id res chain seq x y z
N VAL A 1 3.72 65.42 -7.47
CA VAL A 1 4.66 64.50 -6.77
C VAL A 1 4.09 64.09 -5.43
N GLN A 2 3.64 65.02 -4.53
CA GLN A 2 3.11 64.71 -3.19
C GLN A 2 1.83 63.84 -3.24
N PHE A 3 0.92 64.10 -4.14
CA PHE A 3 -0.33 63.33 -4.30
C PHE A 3 -0.02 61.88 -4.73
N LEU A 4 0.89 61.66 -5.64
CA LEU A 4 1.34 60.34 -6.07
C LEU A 4 2.00 59.56 -4.93
N GLY A 5 2.81 60.25 -4.08
CA GLY A 5 3.43 59.64 -2.91
C GLY A 5 2.42 59.19 -1.85
N VAL A 6 1.39 60.01 -1.58
CA VAL A 6 0.31 59.66 -0.65
C VAL A 6 -0.51 58.50 -1.20
N LEU A 7 -0.83 58.48 -2.48
CA LEU A 7 -1.59 57.42 -3.13
C LEU A 7 -0.81 56.09 -3.08
N LEU A 8 0.49 56.11 -3.33
CA LEU A 8 1.36 54.94 -3.24
C LEU A 8 1.43 54.38 -1.83
N LEU A 9 1.62 55.28 -0.82
CA LEU A 9 1.61 54.89 0.60
C LEU A 9 0.29 54.26 1.00
N ALA A 10 -0.83 54.88 0.62
CA ALA A 10 -2.17 54.33 0.92
C ALA A 10 -2.37 52.94 0.27
N THR A 11 -1.93 52.79 -0.98
CA THR A 11 -2.01 51.50 -1.69
C THR A 11 -1.17 50.41 -1.01
N ILE A 12 0.01 50.72 -0.53
CA ILE A 12 0.87 49.78 0.19
C ILE A 12 0.28 49.49 1.57
N THR A 13 -0.15 50.54 2.30
CA THR A 13 -0.65 50.37 3.67
C THR A 13 -1.92 49.53 3.74
N ILE A 14 -2.81 49.63 2.74
CA ILE A 14 -4.05 48.86 2.66
C ILE A 14 -3.82 47.55 1.91
N GLY A 15 -3.08 47.59 0.82
CA GLY A 15 -2.90 46.45 -0.07
C GLY A 15 -2.10 45.30 0.54
N LEU A 16 -1.05 45.60 1.35
CA LEU A 16 -0.26 44.56 2.00
C LEU A 16 -1.04 43.75 3.03
N PRO A 17 -1.80 44.38 3.98
CA PRO A 17 -2.65 43.61 4.89
C PRO A 17 -3.73 42.80 4.16
N VAL A 18 -4.35 43.36 3.13
CA VAL A 18 -5.35 42.63 2.33
C VAL A 18 -4.69 41.45 1.60
N TYR A 19 -3.52 41.66 0.98
CA TYR A 19 -2.77 40.56 0.38
C TYR A 19 -2.44 39.46 1.39
N TRP A 20 -2.00 39.83 2.60
CA TRP A 20 -1.66 38.86 3.65
C TRP A 20 -2.86 38.05 4.12
N LEU A 21 -4.07 38.63 4.14
CA LEU A 21 -5.29 37.92 4.49
C LEU A 21 -5.70 36.88 3.44
N TYR A 22 -5.42 37.14 2.16
CA TYR A 22 -5.74 36.22 1.06
C TYR A 22 -4.60 35.26 0.70
N GLU A 23 -3.37 35.50 1.19
CA GLU A 23 -2.21 34.71 0.84
C GLU A 23 -2.33 33.23 1.24
N PRO A 24 -2.84 32.85 2.42
CA PRO A 24 -3.01 31.43 2.80
C PRO A 24 -3.95 30.69 1.83
N GLU A 25 -5.08 31.29 1.46
CA GLU A 25 -6.01 30.69 0.49
C GLU A 25 -5.39 30.60 -0.91
N ARG A 26 -4.67 31.61 -1.34
CA ARG A 26 -3.94 31.58 -2.61
C ARG A 26 -2.90 30.49 -2.64
N GLN A 27 -2.15 30.30 -1.57
CA GLN A 27 -1.14 29.24 -1.45
C GLN A 27 -1.78 27.85 -1.46
N ALA A 28 -2.87 27.66 -0.70
CA ALA A 28 -3.61 26.41 -0.69
C ALA A 28 -4.13 26.02 -2.08
N ASN A 29 -4.76 26.97 -2.78
CA ASN A 29 -5.26 26.76 -4.14
C ASN A 29 -4.13 26.50 -5.16
N ALA A 30 -2.99 27.15 -4.99
CA ALA A 30 -1.82 26.91 -5.85
C ALA A 30 -1.24 25.52 -5.60
N THR A 31 -1.13 25.09 -4.34
CA THR A 31 -0.64 23.76 -3.97
C THR A 31 -1.54 22.68 -4.56
N GLU A 32 -2.86 22.76 -4.32
CA GLU A 32 -3.85 21.85 -4.89
C GLU A 32 -3.76 21.80 -6.43
N GLY A 33 -3.62 22.95 -7.08
CA GLY A 33 -3.46 23.01 -8.53
C GLY A 33 -2.19 22.32 -9.04
N PHE A 34 -1.09 22.36 -8.29
CA PHE A 34 0.13 21.62 -8.61
C PHE A 34 -0.03 20.12 -8.39
N GLU A 35 -0.62 19.70 -7.27
CA GLU A 35 -0.85 18.29 -6.96
C GLU A 35 -1.76 17.63 -7.98
N ASN A 36 -2.86 18.28 -8.36
CA ASN A 36 -3.76 17.81 -9.40
C ASN A 36 -3.06 17.67 -10.76
N ARG A 37 -2.15 18.59 -11.10
CA ARG A 37 -1.37 18.50 -12.33
C ARG A 37 -0.39 17.34 -12.29
N PHE A 38 0.33 17.15 -11.19
CA PHE A 38 1.26 16.03 -11.03
C PHE A 38 0.51 14.69 -11.03
N ALA A 39 -0.63 14.60 -10.36
CA ALA A 39 -1.50 13.42 -10.41
C ALA A 39 -1.97 13.13 -11.85
N SER A 40 -2.36 14.15 -12.60
CA SER A 40 -2.74 14.00 -14.03
C SER A 40 -1.58 13.48 -14.89
N TRP A 41 -0.36 13.96 -14.69
CA TRP A 41 0.81 13.41 -15.39
C TRP A 41 1.15 12.00 -14.90
N GLY A 42 0.98 11.73 -13.61
CA GLY A 42 1.16 10.40 -13.04
C GLY A 42 0.16 9.38 -13.59
N SER A 43 -1.09 9.79 -13.81
CA SER A 43 -2.11 8.92 -14.41
C SER A 43 -1.73 8.48 -15.82
N GLN A 44 -1.15 9.38 -16.63
CA GLN A 44 -0.65 9.04 -17.97
C GLN A 44 0.50 8.03 -17.93
N LEU A 45 1.41 8.17 -16.95
CA LEU A 45 2.50 7.20 -16.75
C LEU A 45 1.99 5.84 -16.27
N PHE A 46 0.96 5.85 -15.43
CA PHE A 46 0.36 4.64 -14.85
C PHE A 46 -0.44 3.82 -15.85
N ASP A 47 -0.98 4.44 -16.88
CA ASP A 47 -1.87 3.83 -17.86
C ASP A 47 -1.21 2.66 -18.62
N VAL A 48 -2.03 1.90 -19.33
CA VAL A 48 -1.57 0.78 -20.17
C VAL A 48 -0.69 1.25 -21.31
N THR A 49 0.19 0.38 -21.78
CA THR A 49 1.12 0.71 -22.90
C THR A 49 0.38 1.13 -24.18
N ALA A 50 -0.81 0.59 -24.42
CA ALA A 50 -1.63 0.96 -25.57
C ALA A 50 -2.01 2.47 -25.59
N ASN A 51 -2.06 3.10 -24.41
CA ASN A 51 -2.35 4.52 -24.23
C ASN A 51 -1.07 5.37 -24.05
N GLY A 52 0.11 4.75 -24.19
CA GLY A 52 1.41 5.43 -24.02
C GLY A 52 1.98 5.42 -22.61
N GLY A 53 1.33 4.74 -21.67
CA GLY A 53 1.81 4.56 -20.29
C GLY A 53 2.80 3.40 -20.12
N PHE A 54 3.25 3.18 -18.90
CA PHE A 54 4.19 2.12 -18.54
C PHE A 54 3.53 0.81 -18.08
N ASN A 55 2.22 0.66 -18.31
CA ASN A 55 1.44 -0.54 -18.02
C ASN A 55 1.27 -0.89 -16.53
N CYS A 56 1.41 0.05 -15.64
CA CYS A 56 1.12 -0.18 -14.21
C CYS A 56 -0.34 -0.64 -14.02
N ALA A 57 -1.27 0.04 -14.70
CA ALA A 57 -2.71 -0.27 -14.69
C ALA A 57 -3.00 -1.70 -15.19
N GLY A 58 -2.24 -2.20 -16.17
CA GLY A 58 -2.42 -3.54 -16.73
C GLY A 58 -2.18 -4.65 -15.70
N CYS A 59 -1.27 -4.45 -14.76
CA CYS A 59 -0.99 -5.41 -13.70
C CYS A 59 -1.80 -5.13 -12.42
N HIS A 60 -1.98 -3.86 -12.05
CA HIS A 60 -2.57 -3.46 -10.78
C HIS A 60 -4.09 -3.26 -10.78
N GLY A 61 -4.79 -3.70 -11.82
CA GLY A 61 -6.27 -3.68 -11.84
C GLY A 61 -6.86 -2.38 -12.34
N GLY A 62 -6.36 -1.88 -13.48
CA GLY A 62 -6.85 -0.67 -14.14
C GLY A 62 -6.43 0.62 -13.46
N MET A 63 -7.03 1.73 -13.89
CA MET A 63 -6.68 3.05 -13.38
C MET A 63 -7.03 3.25 -11.90
N ASN A 64 -8.02 2.54 -11.37
CA ASN A 64 -8.35 2.57 -9.95
C ASN A 64 -7.42 1.71 -9.08
N ALA A 65 -6.50 0.97 -9.70
CA ALA A 65 -5.48 0.16 -9.05
C ALA A 65 -6.03 -0.76 -7.94
N THR A 66 -7.12 -1.45 -8.22
CA THR A 66 -7.84 -2.30 -7.26
C THR A 66 -7.22 -3.68 -7.05
N GLY A 67 -6.06 -3.93 -7.64
CA GLY A 67 -5.41 -5.23 -7.66
C GLY A 67 -5.75 -6.03 -8.92
N GLY A 68 -4.83 -6.86 -9.36
CA GLY A 68 -4.98 -7.63 -10.59
C GLY A 68 -3.94 -8.73 -10.70
N ALA A 69 -3.55 -9.06 -11.90
CA ALA A 69 -2.55 -10.08 -12.18
C ALA A 69 -1.64 -9.67 -13.34
N ALA A 70 -0.42 -10.17 -13.31
CA ALA A 70 0.57 -10.04 -14.38
C ALA A 70 0.96 -11.43 -14.88
N GLU A 71 0.92 -11.64 -16.20
CA GLU A 71 1.51 -12.82 -16.81
C GLU A 71 3.02 -12.77 -16.65
N TYR A 72 3.58 -13.81 -16.05
CA TYR A 72 4.97 -13.90 -15.72
C TYR A 72 5.50 -15.33 -15.87
N THR A 73 6.82 -15.50 -15.96
CA THR A 73 7.43 -16.81 -15.97
C THR A 73 8.25 -17.02 -14.70
N VAL A 74 8.00 -18.13 -14.02
CA VAL A 74 8.82 -18.59 -12.90
C VAL A 74 9.64 -19.78 -13.33
N THR A 75 10.86 -19.88 -12.79
CA THR A 75 11.72 -21.04 -13.00
C THR A 75 11.77 -21.84 -11.70
N ASP A 76 11.35 -23.09 -11.76
CA ASP A 76 11.47 -24.00 -10.64
C ASP A 76 12.93 -24.22 -10.31
N SER A 77 13.34 -23.87 -9.09
CA SER A 77 14.74 -23.93 -8.65
C SER A 77 15.28 -25.37 -8.52
N LYS A 78 14.41 -26.37 -8.43
CA LYS A 78 14.79 -27.78 -8.29
C LYS A 78 14.88 -28.49 -9.64
N THR A 79 13.92 -28.21 -10.53
CA THR A 79 13.80 -28.91 -11.82
C THR A 79 14.34 -28.10 -12.99
N GLY A 80 14.52 -26.77 -12.83
CA GLY A 80 14.88 -25.85 -13.91
C GLY A 80 13.76 -25.62 -14.92
N GLN A 81 12.55 -26.15 -14.69
CA GLN A 81 11.42 -25.94 -15.59
C GLN A 81 10.92 -24.51 -15.51
N VAL A 82 10.67 -23.93 -16.69
CA VAL A 82 10.05 -22.61 -16.84
C VAL A 82 8.54 -22.79 -16.99
N LYS A 83 7.79 -22.06 -16.14
CA LYS A 83 6.34 -22.13 -16.09
C LYS A 83 5.76 -20.74 -16.23
N ALA A 84 4.76 -20.59 -17.12
CA ALA A 84 3.95 -19.38 -17.16
C ALA A 84 2.95 -19.37 -16.00
N VAL A 85 2.85 -18.25 -15.30
CA VAL A 85 1.99 -18.05 -14.14
C VAL A 85 1.30 -16.70 -14.22
N SER A 86 0.12 -16.60 -13.63
CA SER A 86 -0.59 -15.33 -13.46
C SER A 86 -0.26 -14.78 -12.06
N TRP A 87 0.68 -13.86 -11.99
CA TRP A 87 1.19 -13.31 -10.73
C TRP A 87 0.22 -12.26 -10.18
N LYS A 88 -0.29 -12.49 -8.99
CA LYS A 88 -1.22 -11.57 -8.31
C LYS A 88 -0.52 -10.26 -7.93
N ALA A 89 -0.93 -9.16 -8.55
CA ALA A 89 -0.45 -7.81 -8.23
C ALA A 89 -1.37 -7.16 -7.18
N PRO A 90 -0.80 -6.52 -6.13
CA PRO A 90 -1.61 -5.96 -5.05
C PRO A 90 -2.38 -4.72 -5.49
N ALA A 91 -3.48 -4.44 -4.77
CA ALA A 91 -4.18 -3.17 -4.84
C ALA A 91 -3.26 -2.02 -4.38
N LEU A 92 -3.26 -0.92 -5.14
CA LEU A 92 -2.47 0.28 -4.82
C LEU A 92 -3.35 1.44 -4.31
N ASN A 93 -4.67 1.37 -4.47
CA ASN A 93 -5.61 2.35 -3.92
C ASN A 93 -5.72 2.33 -2.38
N THR A 94 -4.94 1.45 -1.73
CA THR A 94 -4.77 1.37 -0.27
C THR A 94 -3.30 1.28 0.12
N VAL A 95 -2.39 1.58 -0.81
CA VAL A 95 -0.95 1.37 -0.56
C VAL A 95 -0.41 2.22 0.58
N PHE A 96 -0.90 3.45 0.74
CA PHE A 96 -0.49 4.35 1.81
C PHE A 96 -1.09 4.04 3.18
N TYR A 97 -1.97 3.06 3.27
CA TYR A 97 -2.37 2.49 4.57
C TYR A 97 -1.27 1.60 5.19
N ARG A 98 -0.40 1.05 4.35
CA ARG A 98 0.62 0.06 4.72
C ARG A 98 2.05 0.57 4.62
N PHE A 99 2.29 1.51 3.71
CA PHE A 99 3.63 2.02 3.40
C PHE A 99 3.63 3.54 3.43
N SER A 100 4.70 4.12 3.95
CA SER A 100 4.95 5.55 3.84
C SER A 100 5.26 5.95 2.39
N GLU A 101 5.22 7.25 2.11
CA GLU A 101 5.61 7.77 0.78
C GLU A 101 7.03 7.36 0.40
N ASP A 102 7.97 7.44 1.34
CA ASP A 102 9.37 7.05 1.11
C ASP A 102 9.51 5.55 0.78
N GLU A 103 8.72 4.70 1.42
CA GLU A 103 8.70 3.26 1.11
C GLU A 103 8.09 2.99 -0.27
N VAL A 104 7.00 3.67 -0.63
CA VAL A 104 6.40 3.56 -1.96
C VAL A 104 7.38 4.06 -3.02
N ARG A 105 8.05 5.18 -2.77
CA ARG A 105 9.12 5.70 -3.63
C ARG A 105 10.24 4.69 -3.81
N PHE A 106 10.72 4.10 -2.72
CA PHE A 106 11.76 3.07 -2.77
C PHE A 106 11.32 1.87 -3.60
N ILE A 107 10.07 1.41 -3.46
CA ILE A 107 9.52 0.31 -4.26
C ILE A 107 9.44 0.67 -5.74
N LEU A 108 9.03 1.89 -6.08
CA LEU A 108 9.00 2.36 -7.46
C LEU A 108 10.41 2.49 -8.04
N GLU A 109 11.35 2.98 -7.24
CA GLU A 109 12.75 3.17 -7.65
C GLU A 109 13.44 1.84 -7.96
N TYR A 110 13.35 0.87 -7.01
CA TYR A 110 14.17 -0.36 -7.04
C TYR A 110 13.39 -1.64 -7.35
N GLY A 111 12.06 -1.55 -7.48
CA GLY A 111 11.20 -2.73 -7.69
C GLY A 111 11.06 -3.62 -6.46
N ARG A 112 10.54 -4.80 -6.69
CA ARG A 112 10.42 -5.86 -5.68
C ARG A 112 11.23 -7.08 -6.13
N PRO A 113 12.33 -7.42 -5.45
CA PRO A 113 13.12 -8.61 -5.78
C PRO A 113 12.26 -9.88 -5.85
N PHE A 114 12.57 -10.78 -6.76
CA PHE A 114 11.87 -12.04 -6.96
C PHE A 114 10.37 -11.92 -7.28
N SER A 115 9.96 -10.80 -7.88
CA SER A 115 8.59 -10.58 -8.34
C SER A 115 8.60 -9.86 -9.70
N PRO A 116 7.46 -9.83 -10.43
CA PRO A 116 7.34 -9.07 -11.68
C PRO A 116 7.48 -7.56 -11.53
N MET A 117 7.44 -7.02 -10.30
CA MET A 117 7.58 -5.59 -10.06
C MET A 117 9.02 -5.13 -10.29
N SER A 118 9.31 -4.73 -11.51
CA SER A 118 10.63 -4.25 -11.94
C SER A 118 10.98 -2.89 -11.33
N PRO A 119 12.27 -2.52 -11.27
CA PRO A 119 12.69 -1.14 -11.00
C PRO A 119 12.16 -0.19 -12.07
N TRP A 120 11.62 0.95 -11.65
CA TRP A 120 11.14 1.99 -12.55
C TRP A 120 12.02 3.24 -12.51
N GLY A 121 12.63 3.55 -11.36
CA GLY A 121 13.51 4.70 -11.22
C GLY A 121 14.89 4.50 -11.82
N VAL A 122 15.49 5.57 -12.35
CA VAL A 122 16.84 5.55 -12.95
C VAL A 122 17.89 5.01 -11.98
N ARG A 123 17.77 5.27 -10.68
CA ARG A 123 18.71 4.77 -9.65
C ARG A 123 18.67 3.25 -9.53
N GLY A 124 17.50 2.64 -9.74
CA GLY A 124 17.32 1.18 -9.78
C GLY A 124 17.58 0.57 -11.16
N GLY A 125 17.96 1.38 -12.17
CA GLY A 125 18.16 0.93 -13.55
C GLY A 125 16.88 0.98 -14.41
N GLY A 126 15.81 1.60 -13.91
CA GLY A 126 14.56 1.79 -14.63
C GLY A 126 14.56 3.01 -15.56
N PRO A 127 13.49 3.24 -16.31
CA PRO A 127 13.41 4.29 -17.32
C PRO A 127 12.95 5.66 -16.80
N MET A 128 12.45 5.76 -15.54
CA MET A 128 11.80 6.96 -15.02
C MET A 128 12.76 7.83 -14.23
N ASN A 129 12.75 9.14 -14.51
CA ASN A 129 13.43 10.12 -13.69
C ASN A 129 12.66 10.43 -12.39
N ASP A 130 13.30 11.19 -11.48
CA ASP A 130 12.74 11.54 -10.16
C ASP A 130 11.38 12.26 -10.29
N GLN A 131 11.19 13.13 -11.30
CA GLN A 131 9.92 13.83 -11.51
C GLN A 131 8.80 12.89 -11.93
N GLN A 132 9.09 11.91 -12.77
CA GLN A 132 8.11 10.90 -13.18
C GLN A 132 7.71 10.01 -12.01
N ILE A 133 8.66 9.62 -11.15
CA ILE A 133 8.36 8.90 -9.90
C ILE A 133 7.48 9.76 -8.98
N ASN A 134 7.79 11.07 -8.84
CA ASN A 134 6.95 11.99 -8.08
C ASN A 134 5.52 12.06 -8.64
N ASN A 135 5.37 12.19 -9.95
CA ASN A 135 4.06 12.24 -10.60
C ASN A 135 3.25 10.96 -10.32
N LEU A 136 3.88 9.78 -10.38
CA LEU A 136 3.23 8.52 -10.01
C LEU A 136 2.78 8.51 -8.55
N ILE A 137 3.59 9.03 -7.63
CA ILE A 137 3.23 9.12 -6.21
C ILE A 137 2.02 10.02 -6.02
N TYR A 138 1.97 11.19 -6.67
CA TYR A 138 0.80 12.07 -6.62
C TYR A 138 -0.45 11.41 -7.19
N TYR A 139 -0.31 10.67 -8.28
CA TYR A 139 -1.42 9.89 -8.81
C TYR A 139 -1.88 8.79 -7.84
N LEU A 140 -0.97 8.02 -7.28
CA LEU A 140 -1.31 7.01 -6.27
C LEU A 140 -1.99 7.63 -5.04
N LYS A 141 -1.56 8.81 -4.59
CA LYS A 141 -2.24 9.57 -3.53
C LYS A 141 -3.68 9.92 -3.91
N SER A 142 -3.91 10.37 -5.13
CA SER A 142 -5.23 10.82 -5.60
C SER A 142 -6.27 9.71 -5.73
N ILE A 143 -5.84 8.46 -5.86
CA ILE A 143 -6.73 7.28 -5.98
C ILE A 143 -6.90 6.50 -4.68
N GLN A 144 -6.31 6.97 -3.57
CA GLN A 144 -6.47 6.27 -2.29
C GLN A 144 -7.92 6.24 -1.84
N VAL A 145 -8.34 5.11 -1.29
CA VAL A 145 -9.60 5.02 -0.54
C VAL A 145 -9.52 6.05 0.60
N PRO A 146 -10.52 6.92 0.79
CA PRO A 146 -10.50 7.92 1.84
C PRO A 146 -10.44 7.28 3.23
N ARG A 147 -9.68 7.87 4.15
CA ARG A 147 -9.63 7.43 5.55
C ARG A 147 -10.82 7.98 6.32
N GLU A 148 -11.34 7.19 7.25
CA GLU A 148 -12.35 7.60 8.23
C GLU A 148 -11.77 7.67 9.63
N ASN A 149 -12.45 8.36 10.53
CA ASN A 149 -12.12 8.47 11.95
C ASN A 149 -10.73 9.07 12.24
N CYS A 150 -10.32 10.05 11.46
CA CYS A 150 -9.10 10.79 11.70
C CYS A 150 -9.18 11.55 13.03
N ILE A 151 -8.22 11.34 13.93
CA ILE A 151 -8.13 12.08 15.20
C ILE A 151 -7.68 13.52 14.93
N VAL A 152 -6.79 13.71 13.98
CA VAL A 152 -6.36 15.00 13.45
C VAL A 152 -6.52 14.94 11.94
N ALA A 153 -7.44 15.72 11.40
CA ALA A 153 -7.57 15.91 9.96
C ALA A 153 -6.59 17.01 9.54
N ASP A 154 -5.46 16.62 9.00
CA ASP A 154 -4.61 17.56 8.28
C ASP A 154 -5.16 17.79 6.86
N ALA A 155 -4.73 18.85 6.20
CA ALA A 155 -5.11 19.15 4.82
C ALA A 155 -4.69 18.05 3.82
N ASP A 156 -3.72 17.21 4.18
CA ASP A 156 -3.34 16.01 3.42
C ASP A 156 -4.16 14.80 3.91
N PRO A 157 -5.06 14.23 3.06
CA PRO A 157 -5.87 13.07 3.43
C PRO A 157 -5.05 11.83 3.77
N LEU A 158 -3.74 11.82 3.53
CA LEU A 158 -2.82 10.76 3.95
C LEU A 158 -2.29 10.98 5.37
N ASN A 159 -2.24 12.21 5.86
CA ASN A 159 -1.84 12.58 7.22
C ASN A 159 -3.05 12.58 8.15
N CYS A 160 -3.69 11.43 8.24
CA CYS A 160 -4.83 11.21 9.09
C CYS A 160 -4.41 10.29 10.23
N ASP A 161 -3.95 10.87 11.34
CA ASP A 161 -3.58 10.12 12.53
C ASP A 161 -4.78 9.33 13.06
N GLY A 162 -4.59 8.02 13.26
CA GLY A 162 -5.62 7.10 13.72
C GLY A 162 -6.67 6.72 12.67
N GLY A 163 -6.54 7.21 11.43
CA GLY A 163 -7.51 6.93 10.38
C GLY A 163 -7.48 5.48 9.90
N HIS A 164 -8.68 4.96 9.67
CA HIS A 164 -8.92 3.59 9.23
C HIS A 164 -9.54 3.54 7.85
N LEU A 165 -9.53 2.37 7.23
CA LEU A 165 -10.41 2.07 6.10
C LEU A 165 -11.85 2.32 6.51
N PRO A 166 -12.71 2.82 5.57
CA PRO A 166 -14.13 2.95 5.83
C PRO A 166 -14.74 1.68 6.41
N ALA A 167 -15.63 1.83 7.39
CA ALA A 167 -16.29 0.68 8.04
C ALA A 167 -16.96 -0.22 7.00
N SER A 168 -17.57 0.34 5.95
CA SER A 168 -18.16 -0.44 4.85
C SER A 168 -17.14 -1.33 4.13
N VAL A 169 -15.90 -0.89 3.97
CA VAL A 169 -14.83 -1.70 3.35
C VAL A 169 -14.37 -2.79 4.31
N GLN A 170 -14.27 -2.51 5.61
CA GLN A 170 -13.95 -3.51 6.62
C GLN A 170 -15.05 -4.58 6.74
N ASP A 171 -16.32 -4.18 6.62
CA ASP A 171 -17.48 -5.09 6.58
C ASP A 171 -17.45 -5.96 5.31
N ASP A 172 -17.10 -5.42 4.16
CA ASP A 172 -16.93 -6.18 2.91
C ASP A 172 -15.83 -7.24 3.04
N ILE A 173 -14.72 -6.91 3.71
CA ILE A 173 -13.63 -7.85 4.04
C ILE A 173 -14.17 -8.98 4.92
N GLN A 174 -14.91 -8.65 5.97
CA GLN A 174 -15.52 -9.64 6.87
C GLN A 174 -16.49 -10.55 6.12
N ALA A 175 -17.42 -9.97 5.37
CA ALA A 175 -18.40 -10.72 4.58
C ALA A 175 -17.76 -11.62 3.52
N ALA A 176 -16.61 -11.23 2.96
CA ALA A 176 -15.87 -12.08 2.01
C ALA A 176 -15.23 -13.30 2.73
N ALA A 177 -14.69 -13.09 3.93
CA ALA A 177 -14.15 -14.17 4.74
C ALA A 177 -15.26 -15.16 5.15
N GLU A 178 -16.40 -14.66 5.62
CA GLU A 178 -17.56 -15.48 5.99
C GLU A 178 -18.06 -16.32 4.82
N ARG A 179 -18.24 -15.72 3.63
CA ARG A 179 -18.64 -16.46 2.42
C ARG A 179 -17.68 -17.59 2.08
N SER A 180 -16.38 -17.37 2.26
CA SER A 180 -15.36 -18.39 1.95
C SER A 180 -15.33 -19.54 2.97
N VAL A 181 -15.79 -19.30 4.18
CA VAL A 181 -16.02 -20.35 5.17
C VAL A 181 -17.33 -21.09 4.88
N ASP A 182 -18.39 -20.37 4.54
CA ASP A 182 -19.70 -20.95 4.24
C ASP A 182 -19.68 -21.85 2.99
N ASP A 183 -18.89 -21.49 1.97
CA ASP A 183 -18.71 -22.30 0.76
C ASP A 183 -17.67 -23.42 0.91
N GLY A 184 -17.04 -23.53 2.07
CA GLY A 184 -16.07 -24.58 2.41
C GLY A 184 -14.68 -24.38 1.80
N THR A 185 -14.36 -23.19 1.30
CA THR A 185 -13.02 -22.87 0.78
C THR A 185 -11.99 -22.83 1.91
N TYR A 186 -12.37 -22.29 3.07
CA TYR A 186 -11.54 -22.22 4.27
C TYR A 186 -12.30 -22.77 5.50
N SER A 187 -11.55 -23.23 6.49
CA SER A 187 -12.08 -23.87 7.70
C SER A 187 -12.49 -22.87 8.79
N SER A 188 -11.91 -21.67 8.76
CA SER A 188 -12.14 -20.62 9.77
C SER A 188 -12.04 -19.21 9.15
N ILE A 189 -12.63 -18.24 9.83
CA ILE A 189 -12.53 -16.81 9.45
C ILE A 189 -11.06 -16.37 9.47
N GLY A 190 -10.29 -16.80 10.44
CA GLY A 190 -8.86 -16.49 10.54
C GLY A 190 -8.07 -17.03 9.36
N GLU A 191 -8.33 -18.27 8.94
CA GLU A 191 -7.74 -18.85 7.73
C GLU A 191 -8.15 -18.08 6.47
N ALA A 192 -9.42 -17.73 6.34
CA ALA A 192 -9.93 -16.95 5.22
C ALA A 192 -9.23 -15.59 5.16
N LEU A 193 -9.22 -14.81 6.24
CA LEU A 193 -8.55 -13.50 6.30
C LEU A 193 -7.05 -13.57 6.02
N PHE A 194 -6.39 -14.66 6.42
CA PHE A 194 -4.97 -14.87 6.16
C PHE A 194 -4.68 -15.09 4.66
N ASN A 195 -5.56 -15.79 3.96
CA ASN A 195 -5.35 -16.26 2.58
C ASN A 195 -6.05 -15.43 1.50
N LEU A 196 -7.19 -14.78 1.80
CA LEU A 196 -7.96 -14.05 0.79
C LEU A 196 -7.25 -12.78 0.31
N GLU A 197 -7.19 -12.61 -1.01
CA GLU A 197 -6.97 -11.33 -1.66
C GLU A 197 -8.32 -10.61 -1.68
N LEU A 198 -8.61 -9.92 -0.63
CA LEU A 198 -9.89 -9.25 -0.46
C LEU A 198 -9.86 -7.92 -1.21
N GLY A 199 -10.59 -7.83 -2.33
CA GLY A 199 -10.99 -6.63 -3.07
C GLY A 199 -10.21 -5.33 -2.80
N SER A 200 -10.85 -4.20 -2.88
CA SER A 200 -10.20 -2.88 -2.84
C SER A 200 -9.43 -2.51 -1.54
N GLY A 201 -9.23 -3.41 -0.60
CA GLY A 201 -8.59 -3.02 0.67
C GLY A 201 -7.59 -4.01 1.25
N ALA A 202 -7.85 -5.30 1.13
CA ALA A 202 -7.05 -6.27 1.84
C ALA A 202 -5.79 -6.69 1.10
N TYR A 203 -4.76 -6.90 1.88
CA TYR A 203 -3.48 -7.42 1.44
C TYR A 203 -3.25 -8.73 2.19
N SER A 204 -3.39 -9.87 1.50
CA SER A 204 -3.29 -11.19 2.11
C SER A 204 -1.95 -11.41 2.83
N CYS A 205 -2.01 -11.96 4.03
CA CYS A 205 -0.84 -12.40 4.80
C CYS A 205 -0.08 -13.50 4.04
N ALA A 206 -0.82 -14.41 3.39
CA ALA A 206 -0.28 -15.51 2.60
C ALA A 206 0.62 -15.05 1.45
N ARG A 207 0.43 -13.83 0.92
CA ARG A 207 1.32 -13.24 -0.08
C ARG A 207 2.79 -13.27 0.34
N CYS A 208 3.06 -13.00 1.61
CA CYS A 208 4.40 -12.98 2.16
C CYS A 208 4.75 -14.24 2.93
N HIS A 209 3.77 -14.90 3.53
CA HIS A 209 3.99 -16.02 4.45
C HIS A 209 3.71 -17.41 3.86
N THR A 210 3.20 -17.51 2.61
CA THR A 210 2.94 -18.80 1.94
C THR A 210 3.69 -18.87 0.62
N PRO A 211 4.59 -19.85 0.43
CA PRO A 211 5.31 -20.00 -0.83
C PRO A 211 4.32 -20.26 -1.97
N GLY A 212 4.56 -19.61 -3.12
CA GLY A 212 3.75 -19.86 -4.32
C GLY A 212 2.38 -19.17 -4.36
N TRP A 213 1.91 -18.61 -3.26
CA TRP A 213 0.60 -17.98 -3.19
C TRP A 213 0.40 -16.87 -4.27
N SER A 214 1.41 -16.03 -4.47
CA SER A 214 1.35 -14.92 -5.42
C SER A 214 1.17 -15.35 -6.87
N TRP A 215 1.55 -16.57 -7.24
CA TRP A 215 1.38 -17.10 -8.61
C TRP A 215 0.36 -18.25 -8.69
N GLY A 216 -0.51 -18.39 -7.70
CA GLY A 216 -1.66 -19.28 -7.75
C GLY A 216 -1.35 -20.75 -7.47
N GLU A 217 -0.17 -21.07 -6.93
CA GLU A 217 0.24 -22.42 -6.55
C GLU A 217 0.77 -22.42 -5.12
N PRO A 218 -0.12 -22.18 -4.13
CA PRO A 218 0.30 -22.13 -2.74
C PRO A 218 0.86 -23.49 -2.30
N GLY A 219 2.04 -23.44 -1.68
CA GLY A 219 2.58 -24.53 -0.92
C GLY A 219 1.97 -24.61 0.48
N GLU A 220 2.75 -25.08 1.45
CA GLU A 220 2.31 -25.13 2.85
C GLU A 220 2.03 -23.70 3.36
N THR A 221 0.80 -23.49 3.85
CA THR A 221 0.37 -22.20 4.38
C THR A 221 1.21 -21.81 5.59
N GLY A 222 1.69 -20.58 5.60
CA GLY A 222 2.50 -20.08 6.70
C GLY A 222 3.98 -20.49 6.67
N ALA A 223 4.41 -21.36 5.73
CA ALA A 223 5.79 -21.87 5.69
C ALA A 223 6.86 -20.84 5.28
N GLY A 224 6.47 -19.58 5.12
CA GLY A 224 7.35 -18.48 4.73
C GLY A 224 7.54 -18.38 3.22
N ALA A 225 7.85 -17.18 2.78
CA ALA A 225 8.21 -16.85 1.40
C ALA A 225 9.09 -15.60 1.41
N PHE A 226 8.47 -14.40 1.28
CA PHE A 226 9.13 -13.12 1.55
C PHE A 226 9.12 -12.78 3.04
N GLY A 227 8.11 -13.28 3.77
CA GLY A 227 7.97 -13.20 5.22
C GLY A 227 8.53 -14.43 5.94
N TRP A 228 8.52 -14.34 7.26
CA TRP A 228 9.01 -15.42 8.12
C TRP A 228 8.09 -16.64 8.09
N ASN A 229 8.65 -17.83 8.37
CA ASN A 229 7.90 -19.06 8.58
C ASN A 229 7.11 -18.97 9.89
N LEU A 230 5.79 -19.19 9.82
CA LEU A 230 4.85 -19.12 10.95
C LEU A 230 4.45 -20.49 11.46
N THR A 231 4.82 -21.58 10.75
CA THR A 231 4.40 -22.95 11.08
C THR A 231 5.14 -23.54 12.28
N GLY A 232 4.59 -24.64 12.81
CA GLY A 232 5.21 -25.39 13.91
C GLY A 232 5.26 -24.65 15.25
N GLY A 233 4.32 -23.71 15.47
CA GLY A 233 4.27 -22.92 16.69
C GLY A 233 5.39 -21.88 16.82
N ALA A 234 6.09 -21.53 15.72
CA ALA A 234 7.19 -20.57 15.73
C ALA A 234 6.79 -19.20 16.31
N THR A 235 5.57 -18.77 16.04
CA THR A 235 5.02 -17.51 16.59
C THR A 235 4.84 -17.54 18.10
N ASN A 236 4.51 -18.69 18.68
CA ASN A 236 4.31 -18.86 20.13
C ASN A 236 5.63 -18.71 20.91
N SER A 237 6.76 -19.04 20.29
CA SER A 237 8.08 -18.83 20.88
C SER A 237 8.56 -17.37 20.74
N HIS A 238 8.04 -16.63 19.75
CA HIS A 238 8.44 -15.25 19.49
C HIS A 238 7.57 -14.22 20.24
N PHE A 239 6.27 -14.47 20.35
CA PHE A 239 5.32 -13.66 21.09
C PHE A 239 4.80 -14.43 22.30
N ALA A 240 5.09 -13.95 23.51
CA ALA A 240 4.67 -14.62 24.75
C ALA A 240 3.15 -14.64 24.91
N THR A 241 2.46 -13.61 24.41
CA THR A 241 1.00 -13.47 24.50
C THR A 241 0.38 -13.23 23.14
N GLU A 242 -0.91 -13.54 23.02
CA GLU A 242 -1.74 -13.20 21.87
C GLU A 242 -1.73 -11.67 21.63
N GLN A 243 -1.86 -10.88 22.69
CA GLN A 243 -1.89 -9.42 22.60
C GLN A 243 -0.62 -8.83 22.01
N GLU A 244 0.56 -9.34 22.37
CA GLU A 244 1.83 -8.90 21.77
C GLU A 244 1.87 -9.14 20.26
N MET A 245 1.30 -10.26 19.80
CA MET A 245 1.21 -10.55 18.37
C MET A 245 0.18 -9.65 17.67
N ILE A 246 -0.97 -9.39 18.31
CA ILE A 246 -1.97 -8.43 17.81
C ILE A 246 -1.34 -7.05 17.63
N ASP A 247 -0.66 -6.55 18.67
CA ASP A 247 -0.02 -5.23 18.64
C ASP A 247 1.06 -5.14 17.56
N PHE A 248 1.84 -6.20 17.38
CA PHE A 248 2.82 -6.29 16.31
C PHE A 248 2.18 -6.25 14.92
N ILE A 249 1.10 -7.00 14.68
CA ILE A 249 0.40 -6.99 13.38
C ILE A 249 -0.23 -5.62 13.12
N LYS A 250 -0.78 -4.96 14.15
CA LYS A 250 -1.32 -3.61 14.02
C LYS A 250 -0.25 -2.59 13.64
N ALA A 251 0.89 -2.63 14.28
CA ALA A 251 1.99 -1.66 14.07
C ALA A 251 2.89 -2.02 12.87
N GLY A 252 3.05 -3.30 12.58
CA GLY A 252 4.05 -3.81 11.66
C GLY A 252 5.46 -3.79 12.25
N SER A 253 6.46 -4.21 11.47
CA SER A 253 7.86 -4.16 11.86
C SER A 253 8.46 -2.77 11.61
N VAL A 254 9.51 -2.43 12.36
CA VAL A 254 10.20 -1.13 12.20
C VAL A 254 10.88 -1.06 10.82
N TYR A 255 10.69 0.07 10.12
CA TYR A 255 11.33 0.32 8.83
C TYR A 255 12.87 0.32 8.98
N GLY A 256 13.54 -0.37 8.06
CA GLY A 256 15.00 -0.49 8.07
C GLY A 256 15.58 -1.51 9.08
N ALA A 257 14.76 -2.10 9.95
CA ALA A 257 15.19 -3.19 10.80
C ALA A 257 15.35 -4.47 9.96
N LYS A 258 16.45 -5.19 10.16
CA LYS A 258 16.64 -6.52 9.58
C LYS A 258 15.72 -7.48 10.32
N TYR A 259 14.76 -8.06 9.60
CA TYR A 259 13.87 -9.06 10.15
C TYR A 259 14.17 -10.43 9.54
N GLY A 260 14.08 -11.47 10.39
CA GLY A 260 14.38 -12.86 10.02
C GLY A 260 15.85 -13.22 10.11
N VAL A 261 16.13 -14.52 10.14
CA VAL A 261 17.45 -15.12 10.43
C VAL A 261 18.52 -14.70 9.41
N GLN A 262 18.13 -14.29 8.21
CA GLN A 262 19.06 -13.92 7.15
C GLN A 262 18.82 -12.51 6.57
N GLY A 263 17.91 -11.73 7.12
CA GLY A 263 17.58 -10.39 6.61
C GLY A 263 17.05 -10.39 5.16
N GLN A 264 16.43 -11.48 4.75
CA GLN A 264 15.96 -11.71 3.37
C GLN A 264 14.58 -11.17 3.07
N GLY A 265 14.02 -10.30 3.91
CA GLY A 265 12.76 -9.65 3.61
C GLY A 265 12.92 -8.61 2.50
N SER A 266 12.00 -8.58 1.53
CA SER A 266 11.89 -7.50 0.55
C SER A 266 11.30 -6.22 1.19
N GLY A 267 11.76 -5.85 2.36
CA GLY A 267 11.24 -4.77 3.17
C GLY A 267 10.74 -5.25 4.53
N ARG A 268 9.91 -4.43 5.18
CA ARG A 268 9.30 -4.72 6.47
C ARG A 268 7.93 -5.37 6.32
N MET A 269 7.44 -6.04 7.37
CA MET A 269 6.03 -6.34 7.50
C MET A 269 5.26 -5.02 7.71
N PRO A 270 4.30 -4.67 6.83
CA PRO A 270 3.49 -3.47 7.05
C PRO A 270 2.56 -3.64 8.25
N GLY A 271 2.11 -2.51 8.83
CA GLY A 271 1.07 -2.52 9.84
C GLY A 271 -0.32 -2.67 9.21
N PHE A 272 -1.20 -3.39 9.88
CA PHE A 272 -2.57 -3.65 9.42
C PHE A 272 -3.64 -2.99 10.31
N GLY A 273 -3.28 -2.29 11.36
CA GLY A 273 -4.22 -1.67 12.29
C GLY A 273 -5.12 -0.61 11.69
N SER A 274 -4.75 -0.01 10.56
CA SER A 274 -5.59 0.94 9.82
C SER A 274 -6.44 0.28 8.71
N THR A 275 -6.23 -1.01 8.44
CA THR A 275 -6.95 -1.73 7.37
C THR A 275 -7.91 -2.79 7.91
N LEU A 276 -7.55 -3.48 8.98
CA LEU A 276 -8.34 -4.53 9.61
C LEU A 276 -8.84 -4.08 10.98
N THR A 277 -10.00 -4.58 11.39
CA THR A 277 -10.50 -4.40 12.76
C THR A 277 -9.70 -5.23 13.75
N ASP A 278 -9.79 -4.87 15.03
CA ASP A 278 -9.14 -5.64 16.11
C ASP A 278 -9.65 -7.09 16.17
N ASP A 279 -10.94 -7.32 15.87
CA ASP A 279 -11.51 -8.65 15.85
C ASP A 279 -11.00 -9.47 14.66
N GLN A 280 -10.88 -8.87 13.47
CA GLN A 280 -10.27 -9.52 12.29
C GLN A 280 -8.81 -9.91 12.55
N ILE A 281 -8.04 -9.02 13.17
CA ILE A 281 -6.64 -9.31 13.53
C ILE A 281 -6.58 -10.43 14.56
N ARG A 282 -7.49 -10.46 15.53
CA ARG A 282 -7.58 -11.53 16.54
C ARG A 282 -7.89 -12.88 15.92
N GLU A 283 -8.82 -12.95 14.97
CA GLU A 283 -9.11 -14.19 14.22
C GLU A 283 -7.88 -14.70 13.46
N ILE A 284 -7.12 -13.81 12.79
CA ILE A 284 -5.87 -14.18 12.13
C ILE A 284 -4.84 -14.70 13.15
N VAL A 285 -4.69 -14.03 14.30
CA VAL A 285 -3.76 -14.45 15.35
C VAL A 285 -4.13 -15.81 15.93
N ASN A 286 -5.41 -16.05 16.17
CA ASN A 286 -5.91 -17.36 16.64
C ASN A 286 -5.57 -18.46 15.63
N TYR A 287 -5.85 -18.25 14.36
CA TYR A 287 -5.48 -19.18 13.29
C TYR A 287 -3.97 -19.47 13.27
N VAL A 288 -3.14 -18.42 13.24
CA VAL A 288 -1.68 -18.59 13.16
C VAL A 288 -1.11 -19.30 14.41
N ARG A 289 -1.65 -19.05 15.60
CA ARG A 289 -1.12 -19.62 16.83
C ARG A 289 -1.62 -21.03 17.12
N SER A 290 -2.78 -21.44 16.61
CA SER A 290 -3.40 -22.73 16.93
C SER A 290 -3.35 -23.73 15.78
N GLU A 291 -3.26 -23.25 14.52
CA GLU A 291 -3.39 -24.12 13.35
C GLU A 291 -2.13 -24.18 12.48
N LEU A 292 -1.22 -23.17 12.57
CA LEU A 292 0.07 -23.16 11.89
C LEU A 292 1.22 -23.50 12.84
#